data_f45aa90c47e0a8c03de758373d415c67
#
_entry.id   f45aa90c47e0a8c03de758373d415c67
#
_cell.length_a   1.000
_cell.length_b   1.000
_cell.length_c   1.000
_cell.angle_alpha   90.00
_cell.angle_beta   90.00
_cell.angle_gamma   90.00
#
_symmetry.space_group_name_H-M   'P 1'
#
loop_
_entity.id
_entity.type
_entity.pdbx_description
1 polymer ?
#
loop_
_entity_poly.entity_id
_entity_poly.type
_entity_poly.pdbx_seq_one_letter_code
_entity_poly.pdbx_strand_id
1 'polypeptide(L)'
;MQMVSEISCAPLLMALSSTKHGVSESDSLNCVKLLVKAGADMNSANPCTPLVVAATYGLADCIKYLLEAGANPNIPDEQCGTTPIEIVADSGRRELVEILFPYTKPIQCVPIWSIDGIITHVKAKHLKDKDKVGQDKKAELKSLGAKAVEEKDYAGASKFYSEAIKVDPEDATLYSNRSFCHLRIGEARDALVDANACIRLQPDWPKGYWRKGAALTALKDHKEACDTYMAAMKLDPTSQEIHEAFWDAVAAMRAELDAGESGSSSESD
;
A
#
# COMPACT_ATOMS: atom_id res chain seq x y z
N MET A 1 39.30 -19.61 -25.62
CA MET A 1 38.47 -20.72 -25.12
C MET A 1 37.45 -20.27 -24.06
N GLN A 2 37.17 -18.95 -23.97
CA GLN A 2 36.28 -18.35 -22.98
C GLN A 2 34.90 -17.87 -23.56
N MET A 3 34.70 -17.96 -24.86
CA MET A 3 33.45 -17.53 -25.52
C MET A 3 32.39 -18.63 -25.68
N VAL A 4 32.61 -19.85 -25.21
CA VAL A 4 31.67 -20.96 -25.37
C VAL A 4 30.74 -21.10 -24.14
N SER A 5 31.12 -20.56 -22.97
CA SER A 5 30.32 -20.63 -21.74
C SER A 5 29.18 -19.64 -21.65
N GLU A 6 29.29 -18.45 -22.28
CA GLU A 6 28.25 -17.40 -22.21
C GLU A 6 27.06 -17.66 -23.15
N ILE A 7 27.20 -18.51 -24.16
CA ILE A 7 26.14 -18.90 -25.10
C ILE A 7 25.25 -20.02 -24.54
N SER A 8 25.70 -20.70 -23.49
CA SER A 8 25.17 -21.97 -23.02
C SER A 8 23.86 -21.89 -22.25
N CYS A 9 23.55 -20.77 -21.59
CA CYS A 9 22.33 -20.65 -20.78
C CYS A 9 21.13 -20.06 -21.56
N ALA A 10 21.37 -19.14 -22.48
CA ALA A 10 20.30 -18.47 -23.22
C ALA A 10 19.34 -19.43 -23.96
N PRO A 11 19.80 -20.48 -24.65
CA PRO A 11 18.89 -21.43 -25.28
C PRO A 11 18.01 -22.20 -24.31
N LEU A 12 18.55 -22.53 -23.11
CA LEU A 12 17.82 -23.25 -22.07
C LEU A 12 16.73 -22.38 -21.45
N LEU A 13 17.04 -21.12 -21.17
CA LEU A 13 16.07 -20.13 -20.70
C LEU A 13 14.99 -19.85 -21.75
N MET A 14 15.35 -19.77 -23.02
CA MET A 14 14.41 -19.59 -24.12
C MET A 14 13.47 -20.80 -24.26
N ALA A 15 13.97 -22.03 -24.13
CA ALA A 15 13.15 -23.23 -24.17
C ALA A 15 12.12 -23.25 -23.03
N LEU A 16 12.48 -22.81 -21.84
CA LEU A 16 11.58 -22.74 -20.69
C LEU A 16 10.57 -21.59 -20.80
N SER A 17 10.97 -20.43 -21.31
CA SER A 17 10.09 -19.27 -21.46
C SER A 17 9.17 -19.37 -22.67
N SER A 18 9.40 -20.30 -23.61
CA SER A 18 8.58 -20.49 -24.81
C SER A 18 7.13 -20.92 -24.49
N THR A 19 6.88 -21.49 -23.32
CA THR A 19 5.53 -21.81 -22.82
C THR A 19 4.65 -20.57 -22.71
N LYS A 20 5.23 -19.38 -22.44
CA LYS A 20 4.52 -18.09 -22.45
C LYS A 20 3.96 -17.75 -23.85
N HIS A 21 4.56 -18.28 -24.89
CA HIS A 21 4.17 -18.05 -26.28
C HIS A 21 3.34 -19.19 -26.87
N GLY A 22 2.76 -20.07 -26.02
CA GLY A 22 1.86 -21.13 -26.42
C GLY A 22 2.53 -22.47 -26.76
N VAL A 23 3.81 -22.63 -26.51
CA VAL A 23 4.49 -23.94 -26.64
C VAL A 23 4.07 -24.83 -25.47
N SER A 24 3.77 -26.11 -25.75
CA SER A 24 3.37 -27.04 -24.69
C SER A 24 4.53 -27.31 -23.71
N GLU A 25 4.20 -27.66 -22.45
CA GLU A 25 5.23 -28.04 -21.46
C GLU A 25 6.03 -29.27 -21.95
N SER A 26 5.36 -30.21 -22.62
CA SER A 26 6.01 -31.40 -23.17
C SER A 26 7.08 -31.06 -24.21
N ASP A 27 6.80 -30.12 -25.11
CA ASP A 27 7.76 -29.69 -26.13
C ASP A 27 8.91 -28.90 -25.51
N SER A 28 8.60 -28.03 -24.53
CA SER A 28 9.61 -27.33 -23.72
C SER A 28 10.52 -28.32 -23.01
N LEU A 29 9.96 -29.34 -22.36
CA LEU A 29 10.74 -30.38 -21.69
C LEU A 29 11.64 -31.15 -22.65
N ASN A 30 11.17 -31.48 -23.87
CA ASN A 30 11.98 -32.14 -24.87
C ASN A 30 13.17 -31.27 -25.31
N CYS A 31 12.96 -29.99 -25.52
CA CYS A 31 14.04 -29.04 -25.80
C CYS A 31 15.02 -28.92 -24.65
N VAL A 32 14.54 -28.85 -23.41
CA VAL A 32 15.40 -28.84 -22.19
C VAL A 32 16.25 -30.09 -22.12
N LYS A 33 15.67 -31.29 -22.34
CA LYS A 33 16.40 -32.56 -22.34
C LYS A 33 17.51 -32.61 -23.38
N LEU A 34 17.26 -32.12 -24.59
CA LEU A 34 18.23 -32.06 -25.65
C LEU A 34 19.39 -31.10 -25.31
N LEU A 35 19.07 -29.92 -24.80
CA LEU A 35 20.05 -28.90 -24.45
C LEU A 35 20.93 -29.34 -23.28
N VAL A 36 20.35 -29.95 -22.25
CA VAL A 36 21.10 -30.50 -21.11
C VAL A 36 22.04 -31.66 -21.54
N LYS A 37 21.55 -32.55 -22.41
CA LYS A 37 22.41 -33.62 -23.00
C LYS A 37 23.54 -33.06 -23.88
N ALA A 38 23.33 -31.89 -24.49
CA ALA A 38 24.37 -31.18 -25.25
C ALA A 38 25.34 -30.40 -24.37
N GLY A 39 25.21 -30.46 -23.04
CA GLY A 39 26.14 -29.85 -22.08
C GLY A 39 25.78 -28.40 -21.71
N ALA A 40 24.51 -27.97 -21.85
CA ALA A 40 24.10 -26.68 -21.38
C ALA A 40 24.25 -26.56 -19.86
N ASP A 41 24.77 -25.41 -19.39
CA ASP A 41 24.94 -25.14 -17.97
C ASP A 41 23.57 -24.86 -17.31
N MET A 42 23.18 -25.73 -16.39
CA MET A 42 21.92 -25.65 -15.65
C MET A 42 21.99 -24.75 -14.41
N ASN A 43 23.19 -24.30 -14.04
CA ASN A 43 23.45 -23.54 -12.82
C ASN A 43 23.94 -22.11 -13.09
N SER A 44 24.06 -21.71 -14.35
CA SER A 44 24.37 -20.32 -14.70
C SER A 44 23.24 -19.40 -14.28
N ALA A 45 23.57 -18.37 -13.52
CA ALA A 45 22.61 -17.44 -12.92
C ALA A 45 22.45 -16.13 -13.72
N ASN A 46 22.95 -16.05 -14.95
CA ASN A 46 22.88 -14.81 -15.73
C ASN A 46 21.77 -14.86 -16.82
N PRO A 47 20.65 -14.17 -16.63
CA PRO A 47 20.21 -13.34 -15.48
C PRO A 47 19.60 -14.16 -14.32
N CYS A 48 19.20 -15.40 -14.56
CA CYS A 48 18.62 -16.33 -13.57
C CYS A 48 18.86 -17.77 -13.97
N THR A 49 18.79 -18.70 -13.02
CA THR A 49 19.00 -20.13 -13.35
C THR A 49 17.80 -20.71 -14.10
N PRO A 50 18.01 -21.74 -14.94
CA PRO A 50 16.93 -22.49 -15.57
C PRO A 50 15.87 -23.00 -14.59
N LEU A 51 16.28 -23.39 -13.38
CA LEU A 51 15.36 -23.85 -12.35
C LEU A 51 14.48 -22.73 -11.79
N VAL A 52 15.01 -21.49 -11.66
CA VAL A 52 14.24 -20.29 -11.32
C VAL A 52 13.17 -20.01 -12.39
N VAL A 53 13.55 -20.09 -13.67
CA VAL A 53 12.60 -19.88 -14.78
C VAL A 53 11.51 -20.96 -14.78
N ALA A 54 11.88 -22.21 -14.64
CA ALA A 54 10.93 -23.32 -14.56
C ALA A 54 9.96 -23.16 -13.37
N ALA A 55 10.45 -22.71 -12.21
CA ALA A 55 9.65 -22.41 -11.02
C ALA A 55 8.66 -21.25 -11.28
N THR A 56 9.12 -20.16 -11.90
CA THR A 56 8.30 -18.98 -12.23
C THR A 56 7.13 -19.35 -13.14
N TYR A 57 7.37 -20.14 -14.18
CA TYR A 57 6.32 -20.59 -15.09
C TYR A 57 5.54 -21.83 -14.58
N GLY A 58 6.02 -22.48 -13.52
CA GLY A 58 5.37 -23.63 -12.89
C GLY A 58 5.43 -24.91 -13.71
N LEU A 59 6.54 -25.10 -14.41
CA LEU A 59 6.80 -26.24 -15.28
C LEU A 59 7.24 -27.46 -14.46
N ALA A 60 6.27 -28.24 -13.97
CA ALA A 60 6.51 -29.35 -13.04
C ALA A 60 7.48 -30.41 -13.57
N ASP A 61 7.31 -30.81 -14.82
CA ASP A 61 8.14 -31.85 -15.43
C ASP A 61 9.54 -31.34 -15.78
N CYS A 62 9.66 -30.05 -16.14
CA CYS A 62 10.97 -29.42 -16.33
C CYS A 62 11.72 -29.29 -14.99
N ILE A 63 11.02 -28.91 -13.89
CA ILE A 63 11.62 -28.84 -12.56
C ILE A 63 12.15 -30.19 -12.14
N LYS A 64 11.35 -31.28 -12.24
CA LYS A 64 11.79 -32.64 -11.90
C LYS A 64 13.01 -33.04 -12.69
N TYR A 65 12.97 -32.87 -14.01
CA TYR A 65 14.09 -33.24 -14.87
C TYR A 65 15.37 -32.46 -14.56
N LEU A 66 15.27 -31.15 -14.35
CA LEU A 66 16.43 -30.32 -14.01
C LEU A 66 17.05 -30.73 -12.67
N LEU A 67 16.24 -31.05 -11.66
CA LEU A 67 16.71 -31.54 -10.37
C LEU A 67 17.42 -32.91 -10.51
N GLU A 68 16.82 -33.84 -11.25
CA GLU A 68 17.40 -35.14 -11.54
C GLU A 68 18.72 -35.04 -12.34
N ALA A 69 18.84 -34.05 -13.20
CA ALA A 69 20.02 -33.74 -13.99
C ALA A 69 21.11 -33.01 -13.18
N GLY A 70 20.86 -32.61 -11.94
CA GLY A 70 21.82 -31.98 -11.02
C GLY A 70 21.77 -30.45 -10.95
N ALA A 71 20.67 -29.82 -11.35
CA ALA A 71 20.48 -28.42 -11.12
C ALA A 71 20.42 -28.10 -9.62
N ASN A 72 21.07 -27.01 -9.21
CA ASN A 72 21.13 -26.59 -7.79
C ASN A 72 19.94 -25.72 -7.43
N PRO A 73 19.00 -26.20 -6.58
CA PRO A 73 17.81 -25.41 -6.19
C PRO A 73 18.10 -24.31 -5.16
N ASN A 74 19.33 -24.18 -4.70
CA ASN A 74 19.72 -23.21 -3.67
C ASN A 74 20.36 -21.94 -4.26
N ILE A 75 20.43 -21.82 -5.58
CA ILE A 75 20.87 -20.60 -6.25
C ILE A 75 19.66 -19.67 -6.37
N PRO A 76 19.67 -18.49 -5.70
CA PRO A 76 18.58 -17.53 -5.78
C PRO A 76 18.60 -16.78 -7.13
N ASP A 77 17.49 -16.19 -7.49
CA ASP A 77 17.40 -15.17 -8.54
C ASP A 77 18.24 -13.94 -8.16
N GLU A 78 19.08 -13.45 -9.06
CA GLU A 78 19.95 -12.30 -8.82
C GLU A 78 19.17 -11.00 -8.61
N GLN A 79 17.97 -10.87 -9.16
CA GLN A 79 17.16 -9.63 -9.09
C GLN A 79 16.41 -9.49 -7.77
N CYS A 80 15.80 -10.58 -7.29
CA CYS A 80 14.96 -10.55 -6.09
C CYS A 80 15.58 -11.34 -4.92
N GLY A 81 16.66 -12.07 -5.11
CA GLY A 81 17.28 -12.90 -4.06
C GLY A 81 16.41 -14.07 -3.59
N THR A 82 15.37 -14.44 -4.36
CA THR A 82 14.43 -15.52 -4.03
C THR A 82 14.87 -16.86 -4.64
N THR A 83 14.77 -17.93 -3.87
CA THR A 83 15.06 -19.29 -4.33
C THR A 83 13.87 -19.89 -5.11
N PRO A 84 14.10 -20.91 -5.96
CA PRO A 84 13.04 -21.59 -6.68
C PRO A 84 11.87 -22.05 -5.80
N ILE A 85 12.15 -22.57 -4.59
CA ILE A 85 11.12 -23.04 -3.67
C ILE A 85 10.28 -21.89 -3.10
N GLU A 86 10.87 -20.72 -2.86
CA GLU A 86 10.13 -19.52 -2.42
C GLU A 86 9.23 -18.99 -3.55
N ILE A 87 9.69 -19.03 -4.80
CA ILE A 87 8.90 -18.59 -5.97
C ILE A 87 7.63 -19.45 -6.13
N VAL A 88 7.75 -20.77 -6.05
CA VAL A 88 6.59 -21.66 -6.17
C VAL A 88 5.67 -21.58 -4.95
N ALA A 89 6.22 -21.33 -3.76
CA ALA A 89 5.44 -21.12 -2.55
C ALA A 89 4.61 -19.81 -2.61
N ASP A 90 5.20 -18.72 -3.14
CA ASP A 90 4.52 -17.44 -3.36
C ASP A 90 3.37 -17.57 -4.36
N SER A 91 3.57 -18.34 -5.43
CA SER A 91 2.52 -18.63 -6.40
C SER A 91 1.43 -19.60 -5.90
N GLY A 92 1.52 -20.11 -4.67
CA GLY A 92 0.55 -21.02 -4.05
C GLY A 92 0.56 -22.43 -4.59
N ARG A 93 1.58 -22.81 -5.35
CA ARG A 93 1.69 -24.13 -6.02
C ARG A 93 2.35 -25.16 -5.09
N ARG A 94 1.56 -25.67 -4.14
CA ARG A 94 2.04 -26.63 -3.13
C ARG A 94 2.74 -27.84 -3.72
N GLU A 95 2.21 -28.39 -4.82
CA GLU A 95 2.77 -29.56 -5.50
C GLU A 95 4.23 -29.33 -5.95
N LEU A 96 4.55 -28.14 -6.43
CA LEU A 96 5.90 -27.77 -6.84
C LEU A 96 6.83 -27.54 -5.63
N VAL A 97 6.29 -27.05 -4.51
CA VAL A 97 7.04 -26.97 -3.25
C VAL A 97 7.42 -28.38 -2.79
N GLU A 98 6.51 -29.36 -2.90
CA GLU A 98 6.76 -30.76 -2.55
C GLU A 98 7.86 -31.40 -3.42
N ILE A 99 7.95 -31.03 -4.70
CA ILE A 99 8.99 -31.50 -5.61
C ILE A 99 10.37 -30.92 -5.24
N LEU A 100 10.42 -29.61 -4.93
CA LEU A 100 11.67 -28.89 -4.63
C LEU A 100 12.19 -29.15 -3.21
N PHE A 101 11.29 -29.41 -2.25
CA PHE A 101 11.61 -29.51 -0.83
C PHE A 101 12.73 -30.50 -0.48
N PRO A 102 12.78 -31.75 -1.04
CA PRO A 102 13.83 -32.70 -0.72
C PRO A 102 15.25 -32.29 -1.18
N TYR A 103 15.32 -31.40 -2.17
CA TYR A 103 16.58 -30.94 -2.78
C TYR A 103 17.05 -29.60 -2.24
N THR A 104 16.20 -28.88 -1.52
CA THR A 104 16.49 -27.52 -1.04
C THR A 104 17.00 -27.53 0.39
N LYS A 105 18.07 -26.77 0.65
CA LYS A 105 18.59 -26.58 2.00
C LYS A 105 17.68 -25.71 2.84
N PRO A 106 17.61 -25.92 4.17
CA PRO A 106 16.84 -25.07 5.07
C PRO A 106 17.21 -23.59 4.93
N ILE A 107 16.18 -22.76 4.75
CA ILE A 107 16.30 -21.29 4.67
C ILE A 107 16.24 -20.76 6.10
N GLN A 108 17.27 -20.01 6.52
CA GLN A 108 17.45 -19.57 7.92
C GLN A 108 16.29 -18.73 8.47
N CYS A 109 15.59 -17.98 7.63
CA CYS A 109 14.48 -17.15 8.04
C CYS A 109 13.14 -17.90 8.18
N VAL A 110 13.07 -19.19 7.79
CA VAL A 110 11.89 -20.03 7.94
C VAL A 110 11.93 -20.73 9.30
N PRO A 111 11.05 -20.37 10.27
CA PRO A 111 11.15 -20.86 11.64
C PRO A 111 10.96 -22.37 11.78
N ILE A 112 10.11 -22.94 10.93
CA ILE A 112 9.81 -24.38 10.88
C ILE A 112 10.08 -24.86 9.46
N TRP A 113 11.15 -25.66 9.27
CA TRP A 113 11.50 -26.20 7.95
C TRP A 113 10.54 -27.34 7.59
N SER A 114 9.44 -26.96 6.98
CA SER A 114 8.41 -27.85 6.44
C SER A 114 7.74 -27.18 5.25
N ILE A 115 7.03 -27.95 4.43
CA ILE A 115 6.28 -27.41 3.29
C ILE A 115 5.30 -26.30 3.73
N ASP A 116 4.53 -26.56 4.79
CA ASP A 116 3.59 -25.59 5.33
C ASP A 116 4.29 -24.37 5.96
N GLY A 117 5.44 -24.60 6.62
CA GLY A 117 6.26 -23.52 7.18
C GLY A 117 6.80 -22.59 6.11
N ILE A 118 7.27 -23.12 4.99
CA ILE A 118 7.75 -22.33 3.85
C ILE A 118 6.60 -21.51 3.24
N ILE A 119 5.48 -22.15 2.94
CA ILE A 119 4.30 -21.48 2.36
C ILE A 119 3.79 -20.35 3.27
N THR A 120 3.70 -20.61 4.56
CA THR A 120 3.25 -19.61 5.55
C THR A 120 4.24 -18.45 5.65
N HIS A 121 5.55 -18.75 5.69
CA HIS A 121 6.60 -17.73 5.76
C HIS A 121 6.58 -16.82 4.54
N VAL A 122 6.52 -17.38 3.32
CA VAL A 122 6.50 -16.61 2.07
C VAL A 122 5.25 -15.74 1.97
N LYS A 123 4.08 -16.28 2.33
CA LYS A 123 2.83 -15.49 2.40
C LYS A 123 2.93 -14.33 3.39
N ALA A 124 3.48 -14.58 4.58
CA ALA A 124 3.66 -13.53 5.59
C ALA A 124 4.65 -12.46 5.13
N LYS A 125 5.72 -12.83 4.44
CA LYS A 125 6.69 -11.91 3.82
C LYS A 125 6.01 -11.04 2.76
N HIS A 126 5.26 -11.65 1.86
CA HIS A 126 4.52 -10.96 0.80
C HIS A 126 3.49 -9.94 1.34
N LEU A 127 2.77 -10.29 2.41
CA LEU A 127 1.87 -9.37 3.10
C LEU A 127 2.62 -8.16 3.68
N LYS A 128 3.74 -8.39 4.38
CA LYS A 128 4.58 -7.31 4.93
C LYS A 128 5.15 -6.39 3.85
N ASP A 129 5.57 -6.95 2.72
CA ASP A 129 6.11 -6.17 1.61
C ASP A 129 5.00 -5.31 0.96
N LYS A 130 3.79 -5.84 0.80
CA LYS A 130 2.62 -5.07 0.34
C LYS A 130 2.25 -3.95 1.31
N ASP A 131 2.21 -4.25 2.60
CA ASP A 131 1.92 -3.25 3.63
C ASP A 131 2.99 -2.14 3.62
N LYS A 132 4.25 -2.49 3.50
CA LYS A 132 5.36 -1.52 3.39
C LYS A 132 5.22 -0.63 2.17
N VAL A 133 4.97 -1.20 0.98
CA VAL A 133 4.75 -0.43 -0.26
C VAL A 133 3.54 0.51 -0.10
N GLY A 134 2.47 0.03 0.55
CA GLY A 134 1.30 0.85 0.87
C GLY A 134 1.66 2.02 1.79
N GLN A 135 2.41 1.78 2.87
CA GLN A 135 2.83 2.82 3.81
C GLN A 135 3.78 3.84 3.17
N ASP A 136 4.73 3.39 2.33
CA ASP A 136 5.65 4.28 1.60
C ASP A 136 4.85 5.18 0.64
N LYS A 137 3.90 4.61 -0.11
CA LYS A 137 3.01 5.38 -1.00
C LYS A 137 2.14 6.37 -0.23
N LYS A 138 1.58 5.97 0.92
CA LYS A 138 0.81 6.88 1.79
C LYS A 138 1.67 8.05 2.27
N ALA A 139 2.89 7.77 2.73
CA ALA A 139 3.82 8.79 3.20
C ALA A 139 4.19 9.78 2.09
N GLU A 140 4.44 9.30 0.87
CA GLU A 140 4.71 10.13 -0.29
C GLU A 140 3.51 11.04 -0.62
N LEU A 141 2.31 10.49 -0.73
CA LEU A 141 1.08 11.26 -1.00
C LEU A 141 0.79 12.30 0.09
N LYS A 142 1.01 11.96 1.35
CA LYS A 142 0.87 12.88 2.48
C LYS A 142 1.87 14.04 2.39
N SER A 143 3.11 13.76 1.99
CA SER A 143 4.14 14.77 1.77
C SER A 143 3.80 15.69 0.60
N LEU A 144 3.33 15.15 -0.54
CA LEU A 144 2.88 15.94 -1.68
C LEU A 144 1.69 16.84 -1.32
N GLY A 145 0.74 16.31 -0.53
CA GLY A 145 -0.40 17.09 -0.02
C GLY A 145 0.06 18.24 0.88
N ALA A 146 1.02 18.01 1.78
CA ALA A 146 1.57 19.04 2.65
C ALA A 146 2.28 20.15 1.85
N LYS A 147 3.08 19.76 0.86
CA LYS A 147 3.75 20.70 -0.05
C LYS A 147 2.74 21.55 -0.84
N ALA A 148 1.69 20.95 -1.38
CA ALA A 148 0.62 21.69 -2.07
C ALA A 148 -0.10 22.68 -1.12
N VAL A 149 -0.27 22.34 0.17
CA VAL A 149 -0.79 23.26 1.18
C VAL A 149 0.15 24.45 1.38
N GLU A 150 1.47 24.25 1.45
CA GLU A 150 2.47 25.32 1.55
C GLU A 150 2.42 26.26 0.32
N GLU A 151 2.22 25.68 -0.86
CA GLU A 151 2.03 26.40 -2.13
C GLU A 151 0.63 27.03 -2.27
N LYS A 152 -0.27 26.84 -1.27
CA LYS A 152 -1.68 27.29 -1.24
C LYS A 152 -2.55 26.65 -2.34
N ASP A 153 -2.11 25.58 -2.97
CA ASP A 153 -2.94 24.75 -3.86
C ASP A 153 -3.76 23.75 -3.03
N TYR A 154 -4.80 24.27 -2.37
CA TYR A 154 -5.66 23.46 -1.51
C TYR A 154 -6.48 22.44 -2.30
N ALA A 155 -6.81 22.74 -3.56
CA ALA A 155 -7.54 21.83 -4.43
C ALA A 155 -6.65 20.66 -4.86
N GLY A 156 -5.38 20.90 -5.19
CA GLY A 156 -4.38 19.86 -5.44
C GLY A 156 -4.10 19.04 -4.20
N ALA A 157 -3.92 19.70 -3.04
CA ALA A 157 -3.69 19.05 -1.76
C ALA A 157 -4.82 18.07 -1.40
N SER A 158 -6.11 18.45 -1.58
CA SER A 158 -7.25 17.59 -1.27
C SER A 158 -7.25 16.31 -2.11
N LYS A 159 -6.78 16.37 -3.36
CA LYS A 159 -6.63 15.20 -4.23
C LYS A 159 -5.55 14.26 -3.72
N PHE A 160 -4.38 14.77 -3.32
CA PHE A 160 -3.33 13.95 -2.74
C PHE A 160 -3.77 13.25 -1.45
N TYR A 161 -4.45 13.98 -0.55
CA TYR A 161 -5.02 13.36 0.64
C TYR A 161 -6.12 12.34 0.33
N SER A 162 -6.92 12.55 -0.72
CA SER A 162 -7.92 11.59 -1.16
C SER A 162 -7.29 10.29 -1.68
N GLU A 163 -6.19 10.37 -2.42
CA GLU A 163 -5.45 9.19 -2.84
C GLU A 163 -4.76 8.49 -1.65
N ALA A 164 -4.26 9.25 -0.67
CA ALA A 164 -3.68 8.68 0.55
C ALA A 164 -4.74 7.96 1.40
N ILE A 165 -5.96 8.47 1.51
CA ILE A 165 -7.10 7.84 2.20
C ILE A 165 -7.50 6.52 1.53
N LYS A 166 -7.39 6.38 0.20
CA LYS A 166 -7.63 5.10 -0.48
C LYS A 166 -6.61 4.03 -0.08
N VAL A 167 -5.39 4.44 0.25
CA VAL A 167 -4.33 3.52 0.70
C VAL A 167 -4.53 3.14 2.17
N ASP A 168 -4.85 4.12 3.02
CA ASP A 168 -5.08 3.92 4.45
C ASP A 168 -6.33 4.70 4.91
N PRO A 169 -7.51 4.08 4.87
CA PRO A 169 -8.76 4.72 5.30
C PRO A 169 -8.88 4.97 6.80
N GLU A 170 -7.96 4.43 7.61
CA GLU A 170 -8.01 4.50 9.07
C GLU A 170 -7.11 5.62 9.64
N ASP A 171 -6.34 6.32 8.80
CA ASP A 171 -5.50 7.45 9.24
C ASP A 171 -6.34 8.73 9.39
N ALA A 172 -6.78 9.02 10.62
CA ALA A 172 -7.56 10.23 10.96
C ALA A 172 -6.85 11.53 10.54
N THR A 173 -5.50 11.54 10.47
CA THR A 173 -4.74 12.75 10.10
C THR A 173 -4.97 13.16 8.65
N LEU A 174 -5.22 12.21 7.76
CA LEU A 174 -5.51 12.48 6.34
C LEU A 174 -6.84 13.19 6.18
N TYR A 175 -7.88 12.73 6.89
CA TYR A 175 -9.18 13.39 6.91
C TYR A 175 -9.10 14.79 7.50
N SER A 176 -8.37 14.99 8.61
CA SER A 176 -8.17 16.32 9.19
C SER A 176 -7.48 17.28 8.22
N ASN A 177 -6.48 16.81 7.48
CA ASN A 177 -5.77 17.62 6.50
C ASN A 177 -6.64 17.93 5.29
N ARG A 178 -7.44 16.96 4.79
CA ARG A 178 -8.35 17.18 3.69
C ARG A 178 -9.52 18.11 4.08
N SER A 179 -10.06 17.96 5.29
CA SER A 179 -11.05 18.89 5.85
C SER A 179 -10.53 20.34 5.84
N PHE A 180 -9.27 20.54 6.23
CA PHE A 180 -8.65 21.86 6.12
C PHE A 180 -8.62 22.38 4.69
N CYS A 181 -8.24 21.55 3.72
CA CYS A 181 -8.20 21.93 2.31
C CYS A 181 -9.61 22.30 1.81
N HIS A 182 -10.63 21.50 2.12
CA HIS A 182 -12.02 21.78 1.76
C HIS A 182 -12.51 23.12 2.32
N LEU A 183 -12.18 23.44 3.58
CA LEU A 183 -12.49 24.76 4.16
C LEU A 183 -11.82 25.89 3.39
N ARG A 184 -10.58 25.73 2.97
CA ARG A 184 -9.82 26.78 2.27
C ARG A 184 -10.32 27.03 0.85
N ILE A 185 -10.99 26.06 0.22
CA ILE A 185 -11.62 26.20 -1.11
C ILE A 185 -13.13 26.47 -1.03
N GLY A 186 -13.69 26.61 0.19
CA GLY A 186 -15.09 26.96 0.40
C GLY A 186 -16.06 25.79 0.42
N GLU A 187 -15.57 24.56 0.40
CA GLU A 187 -16.37 23.30 0.44
C GLU A 187 -16.65 22.88 1.89
N ALA A 188 -17.40 23.71 2.61
CA ALA A 188 -17.63 23.54 4.06
C ALA A 188 -18.39 22.24 4.40
N ARG A 189 -19.27 21.75 3.52
CA ARG A 189 -19.98 20.48 3.73
C ARG A 189 -19.05 19.29 3.66
N ASP A 190 -18.14 19.26 2.70
CA ASP A 190 -17.16 18.18 2.55
C ASP A 190 -16.14 18.21 3.69
N ALA A 191 -15.78 19.43 4.13
CA ALA A 191 -14.95 19.61 5.32
C ALA A 191 -15.61 19.03 6.59
N LEU A 192 -16.93 19.20 6.75
CA LEU A 192 -17.69 18.64 7.87
C LEU A 192 -17.74 17.10 7.82
N VAL A 193 -17.91 16.52 6.64
CA VAL A 193 -17.87 15.07 6.45
C VAL A 193 -16.53 14.50 6.89
N ASP A 194 -15.43 15.11 6.46
CA ASP A 194 -14.09 14.70 6.82
C ASP A 194 -13.79 14.87 8.32
N ALA A 195 -14.23 15.99 8.92
CA ALA A 195 -14.08 16.22 10.34
C ALA A 195 -14.83 15.17 11.19
N ASN A 196 -16.04 14.79 10.77
CA ASN A 196 -16.77 13.70 11.43
C ASN A 196 -16.08 12.35 11.26
N ALA A 197 -15.49 12.06 10.10
CA ALA A 197 -14.66 10.84 9.92
C ALA A 197 -13.44 10.87 10.85
N CYS A 198 -12.79 12.01 10.99
CA CYS A 198 -11.66 12.21 11.90
C CYS A 198 -12.03 11.88 13.37
N ILE A 199 -13.17 12.42 13.86
CA ILE A 199 -13.66 12.17 15.22
C ILE A 199 -14.05 10.71 15.41
N ARG A 200 -14.67 10.08 14.42
CA ARG A 200 -15.02 8.65 14.48
C ARG A 200 -13.79 7.77 14.63
N LEU A 201 -12.71 8.09 13.91
CA LEU A 201 -11.46 7.32 13.94
C LEU A 201 -10.64 7.60 15.21
N GLN A 202 -10.65 8.85 15.68
CA GLN A 202 -9.94 9.28 16.89
C GLN A 202 -10.83 10.19 17.76
N PRO A 203 -11.70 9.62 18.61
CA PRO A 203 -12.63 10.38 19.43
C PRO A 203 -11.99 11.31 20.46
N ASP A 204 -10.77 10.99 20.89
CA ASP A 204 -10.03 11.75 21.90
C ASP A 204 -9.06 12.80 21.29
N TRP A 205 -9.14 13.01 19.98
CA TRP A 205 -8.25 13.97 19.31
C TRP A 205 -8.90 15.34 19.15
N PRO A 206 -8.44 16.38 19.89
CA PRO A 206 -9.07 17.72 19.89
C PRO A 206 -9.16 18.35 18.50
N LYS A 207 -8.17 18.08 17.63
CA LYS A 207 -8.10 18.64 16.30
C LYS A 207 -9.27 18.20 15.40
N GLY A 208 -9.83 17.01 15.61
CA GLY A 208 -11.03 16.55 14.89
C GLY A 208 -12.23 17.44 15.19
N TYR A 209 -12.45 17.73 16.46
CA TYR A 209 -13.53 18.64 16.91
C TYR A 209 -13.28 20.07 16.45
N TRP A 210 -12.04 20.54 16.52
CA TRP A 210 -11.69 21.86 16.01
C TRP A 210 -12.00 22.00 14.50
N ARG A 211 -11.67 20.98 13.68
CA ARG A 211 -12.04 20.95 12.26
C ARG A 211 -13.57 20.93 12.06
N LYS A 212 -14.29 20.16 12.88
CA LYS A 212 -15.75 20.13 12.83
C LYS A 212 -16.34 21.50 13.16
N GLY A 213 -15.88 22.15 14.23
CA GLY A 213 -16.31 23.48 14.62
C GLY A 213 -16.05 24.51 13.50
N ALA A 214 -14.87 24.48 12.88
CA ALA A 214 -14.55 25.38 11.77
C ALA A 214 -15.45 25.16 10.54
N ALA A 215 -15.81 23.90 10.22
CA ALA A 215 -16.74 23.59 9.15
C ALA A 215 -18.16 24.09 9.45
N LEU A 216 -18.63 23.90 10.67
CA LEU A 216 -19.94 24.39 11.13
C LEU A 216 -20.02 25.94 11.13
N THR A 217 -18.95 26.60 11.56
CA THR A 217 -18.84 28.07 11.48
C THR A 217 -18.96 28.56 10.04
N ALA A 218 -18.26 27.87 9.10
CA ALA A 218 -18.35 28.20 7.68
C ALA A 218 -19.76 27.95 7.08
N LEU A 219 -20.51 26.99 7.65
CA LEU A 219 -21.90 26.69 7.30
C LEU A 219 -22.89 27.60 8.00
N LYS A 220 -22.43 28.52 8.89
CA LYS A 220 -23.22 29.41 9.74
C LYS A 220 -24.06 28.68 10.79
N ASP A 221 -23.76 27.45 11.11
CA ASP A 221 -24.34 26.75 12.26
C ASP A 221 -23.52 27.08 13.51
N HIS A 222 -23.62 28.35 13.96
CA HIS A 222 -22.80 28.86 15.04
C HIS A 222 -23.11 28.21 16.37
N LYS A 223 -24.33 27.73 16.58
CA LYS A 223 -24.75 27.04 17.80
C LYS A 223 -24.01 25.69 17.91
N GLU A 224 -24.09 24.82 16.90
CA GLU A 224 -23.43 23.53 16.90
C GLU A 224 -21.89 23.70 16.88
N ALA A 225 -21.36 24.77 16.26
CA ALA A 225 -19.97 25.13 16.29
C ALA A 225 -19.48 25.39 17.72
N CYS A 226 -20.23 26.23 18.52
CA CYS A 226 -19.89 26.48 19.92
C CYS A 226 -19.87 25.19 20.76
N ASP A 227 -20.89 24.34 20.62
CA ASP A 227 -20.96 23.05 21.33
C ASP A 227 -19.76 22.14 20.97
N THR A 228 -19.39 22.15 19.70
CA THR A 228 -18.25 21.35 19.18
C THR A 228 -16.92 21.89 19.69
N TYR A 229 -16.71 23.20 19.71
CA TYR A 229 -15.48 23.79 20.27
C TYR A 229 -15.39 23.57 21.78
N MET A 230 -16.51 23.61 22.51
CA MET A 230 -16.53 23.24 23.94
C MET A 230 -16.09 21.77 24.14
N ALA A 231 -16.49 20.87 23.27
CA ALA A 231 -16.00 19.49 23.32
C ALA A 231 -14.49 19.41 23.05
N ALA A 232 -13.96 20.17 22.08
CA ALA A 232 -12.53 20.27 21.82
C ALA A 232 -11.76 20.83 23.03
N MET A 233 -12.28 21.90 23.69
CA MET A 233 -11.68 22.49 24.87
C MET A 233 -11.64 21.54 26.08
N LYS A 234 -12.58 20.62 26.22
CA LYS A 234 -12.55 19.57 27.25
C LYS A 234 -11.40 18.59 27.04
N LEU A 235 -11.04 18.32 25.79
CA LEU A 235 -9.96 17.41 25.42
C LEU A 235 -8.60 18.12 25.49
N ASP A 236 -8.53 19.40 25.12
CA ASP A 236 -7.34 20.23 25.22
C ASP A 236 -7.69 21.62 25.75
N PRO A 237 -7.70 21.78 27.10
CA PRO A 237 -8.01 23.06 27.74
C PRO A 237 -6.95 24.14 27.52
N THR A 238 -5.78 23.78 27.02
CA THR A 238 -4.62 24.71 26.90
C THR A 238 -4.48 25.29 25.49
N SER A 239 -5.19 24.77 24.52
CA SER A 239 -5.11 25.24 23.12
C SER A 239 -5.74 26.62 22.95
N GLN A 240 -4.91 27.61 22.75
CA GLN A 240 -5.37 28.99 22.48
C GLN A 240 -6.16 29.07 21.17
N GLU A 241 -5.76 28.31 20.15
CA GLU A 241 -6.46 28.27 18.85
C GLU A 241 -7.92 27.83 18.98
N ILE A 242 -8.20 26.85 19.84
CA ILE A 242 -9.57 26.36 20.10
C ILE A 242 -10.36 27.41 20.86
N HIS A 243 -9.75 28.07 21.85
CA HIS A 243 -10.39 29.15 22.62
C HIS A 243 -10.75 30.33 21.72
N GLU A 244 -9.85 30.78 20.87
CA GLU A 244 -10.09 31.88 19.92
C GLU A 244 -11.26 31.52 18.97
N ALA A 245 -11.21 30.34 18.35
CA ALA A 245 -12.26 29.88 17.45
C ALA A 245 -13.64 29.74 18.13
N PHE A 246 -13.68 29.33 19.39
CA PHE A 246 -14.90 29.30 20.20
C PHE A 246 -15.49 30.71 20.37
N TRP A 247 -14.68 31.69 20.79
CA TRP A 247 -15.15 33.05 21.01
C TRP A 247 -15.57 33.72 19.72
N ASP A 248 -14.93 33.45 18.59
CA ASP A 248 -15.34 33.92 17.28
C ASP A 248 -16.74 33.38 16.90
N ALA A 249 -16.96 32.06 17.14
CA ALA A 249 -18.25 31.43 16.90
C ALA A 249 -19.37 32.05 17.81
N VAL A 250 -19.05 32.29 19.08
CA VAL A 250 -19.97 32.95 20.03
C VAL A 250 -20.31 34.37 19.56
N ALA A 251 -19.33 35.14 19.11
CA ALA A 251 -19.53 36.49 18.59
C ALA A 251 -20.44 36.48 17.34
N ALA A 252 -20.20 35.56 16.41
CA ALA A 252 -21.01 35.39 15.21
C ALA A 252 -22.47 34.98 15.54
N MET A 253 -22.66 34.08 16.50
CA MET A 253 -23.99 33.65 16.98
C MET A 253 -24.78 34.86 17.57
N ARG A 254 -24.09 35.71 18.39
CA ARG A 254 -24.74 36.92 18.94
C ARG A 254 -25.16 37.91 17.86
N ALA A 255 -24.27 38.13 16.88
CA ALA A 255 -24.58 39.06 15.78
C ALA A 255 -25.80 38.60 14.95
N GLU A 256 -25.99 37.28 14.80
CA GLU A 256 -27.19 36.75 14.13
C GLU A 256 -28.46 36.94 14.94
N LEU A 257 -28.42 36.78 16.27
CA LEU A 257 -29.56 37.04 17.16
C LEU A 257 -29.96 38.52 17.13
N ASP A 258 -29.00 39.43 17.25
CA ASP A 258 -29.24 40.89 17.22
C ASP A 258 -29.83 41.32 15.86
N ALA A 259 -29.39 40.75 14.76
CA ALA A 259 -29.93 41.02 13.43
C ALA A 259 -31.34 40.46 13.26
N GLY A 260 -31.68 39.33 13.89
CA GLY A 260 -33.04 38.76 13.87
C GLY A 260 -34.05 39.60 14.67
N GLU A 261 -33.63 40.17 15.80
CA GLU A 261 -34.51 41.04 16.62
C GLU A 261 -34.79 42.39 15.96
N SER A 262 -33.82 42.98 15.27
CA SER A 262 -33.99 44.26 14.55
C SER A 262 -34.88 44.14 13.30
N GLY A 263 -34.99 42.94 12.70
CA GLY A 263 -35.86 42.68 11.53
C GLY A 263 -37.34 42.49 11.90
N SER A 264 -37.65 42.07 13.14
CA SER A 264 -39.03 41.80 13.55
C SER A 264 -39.82 43.06 14.06
N SER A 265 -39.10 44.12 14.30
CA SER A 265 -39.72 45.39 14.79
C SER A 265 -40.18 46.34 13.69
N SER A 266 -39.98 46.03 12.41
CA SER A 266 -40.36 46.89 11.27
C SER A 266 -41.62 46.44 10.51
N GLU A 267 -42.33 45.39 10.96
CA GLU A 267 -43.58 44.91 10.31
C GLU A 267 -44.84 45.16 11.13
N SER A 268 -44.81 46.11 12.07
CA SER A 268 -45.99 46.49 12.87
C SER A 268 -46.21 47.97 12.84
N ASP A 269 -46.46 48.53 11.66
CA ASP A 269 -47.13 49.86 11.50
C ASP A 269 -48.05 49.84 10.29
#